data_0727dab6a9e22790a448d3a5d4d542cf
#
_entry.id   0727dab6a9e22790a448d3a5d4d542cf
#
_cell.length_a   1.000
_cell.length_b   1.000
_cell.length_c   1.000
_cell.angle_alpha   90.00
_cell.angle_beta   90.00
_cell.angle_gamma   90.00
#
_symmetry.space_group_name_H-M   'P 1'
#
loop_
_entity.id
_entity.type
_entity.pdbx_description
1 polymer ?
#
loop_
_entity_poly.entity_id
_entity_poly.type
_entity_poly.pdbx_seq_one_letter_code
_entity_poly.pdbx_strand_id
1 'polypeptide(L)'
;MIRSELFGELRALGYDVDPGDLGENVTTSGLDLERLPLGTLLSLGASAVIELTGLRTPCVLIDRYRAGLQSRMIDAASTGPRFRCGVLGVVKADGLVVAGDNVAATVPQKPWRLLPAL
;
A
#
# COMPACT_ATOMS: atom_id res chain seq x y z
N MET A 1 -0.75 -0.43 4.61
CA MET A 1 0.17 -1.41 3.99
C MET A 1 0.92 -0.75 2.84
N ILE A 2 2.17 -1.04 2.71
CA ILE A 2 3.04 -0.47 1.66
C ILE A 2 3.73 -1.62 0.93
N ARG A 3 3.82 -1.52 -0.39
CA ARG A 3 4.62 -2.46 -1.20
C ARG A 3 6.11 -2.15 -1.02
N SER A 4 6.92 -3.19 -0.84
CA SER A 4 8.36 -3.01 -0.61
C SER A 4 9.07 -2.37 -1.81
N GLU A 5 8.53 -2.55 -3.01
CA GLU A 5 9.04 -1.98 -4.24
C GLU A 5 9.11 -0.45 -4.18
N LEU A 6 8.23 0.20 -3.39
CA LEU A 6 8.26 1.65 -3.21
C LEU A 6 9.61 2.11 -2.64
N PHE A 7 10.16 1.37 -1.69
CA PHE A 7 11.43 1.76 -1.06
C PHE A 7 12.57 1.76 -2.06
N GLY A 8 12.59 0.80 -3.00
CA GLY A 8 13.56 0.78 -4.09
C GLY A 8 13.39 1.95 -5.04
N GLU A 9 12.15 2.31 -5.37
CA GLU A 9 11.85 3.48 -6.22
C GLU A 9 12.32 4.78 -5.56
N LEU A 10 12.08 4.92 -4.25
CA LEU A 10 12.50 6.10 -3.50
C LEU A 10 14.02 6.20 -3.39
N ARG A 11 14.72 5.08 -3.18
CA ARG A 11 16.19 5.09 -3.16
C ARG A 11 16.77 5.53 -4.50
N ALA A 12 16.18 5.11 -5.59
CA ALA A 12 16.61 5.54 -6.93
C ALA A 12 16.45 7.05 -7.12
N LEU A 13 15.56 7.70 -6.38
CA LEU A 13 15.36 9.15 -6.39
C LEU A 13 16.20 9.87 -5.32
N GLY A 14 17.01 9.15 -4.55
CA GLY A 14 17.88 9.73 -3.52
C GLY A 14 17.28 9.75 -2.12
N TYR A 15 16.14 9.07 -1.90
CA TYR A 15 15.52 8.98 -0.57
C TYR A 15 15.86 7.65 0.09
N ASP A 16 16.51 7.70 1.23
CA ASP A 16 16.84 6.52 2.03
C ASP A 16 15.72 6.27 3.04
N VAL A 17 14.75 5.44 2.65
CA VAL A 17 13.58 5.10 3.44
C VAL A 17 13.51 3.59 3.58
N ASP A 18 13.37 3.10 4.80
CA ASP A 18 13.30 1.68 5.12
C ASP A 18 11.88 1.27 5.52
N PRO A 19 11.56 -0.04 5.46
CA PRO A 19 10.28 -0.54 5.97
C PRO A 19 10.03 -0.10 7.41
N GLY A 20 8.82 0.39 7.68
CA GLY A 20 8.41 0.94 8.97
C GLY A 20 8.58 2.44 9.11
N ASP A 21 9.46 3.05 8.32
CA ASP A 21 9.78 4.49 8.42
C ASP A 21 8.59 5.38 8.08
N LEU A 22 7.68 4.92 7.23
CA LEU A 22 6.48 5.65 6.84
C LEU A 22 5.27 5.32 7.72
N GLY A 23 5.48 4.58 8.81
CA GLY A 23 4.43 4.25 9.76
C GLY A 23 3.48 3.15 9.30
N GLU A 24 3.87 2.37 8.29
CA GLU A 24 3.06 1.25 7.85
C GLU A 24 3.11 0.08 8.83
N ASN A 25 1.98 -0.64 8.94
CA ASN A 25 1.89 -1.83 9.77
C ASN A 25 2.39 -3.08 9.05
N VAL A 26 2.27 -3.13 7.73
CA VAL A 26 2.62 -4.28 6.89
C VAL A 26 3.33 -3.80 5.64
N THR A 27 4.44 -4.45 5.33
CA THR A 27 5.16 -4.27 4.06
C THR A 27 5.04 -5.55 3.26
N THR A 28 4.58 -5.44 2.00
CA THR A 28 4.39 -6.59 1.12
C THR A 28 5.39 -6.54 -0.04
N SER A 29 5.53 -7.66 -0.76
CA SER A 29 6.26 -7.68 -2.02
C SER A 29 5.52 -8.54 -3.04
N GLY A 30 5.68 -8.21 -4.32
CA GLY A 30 5.08 -8.94 -5.42
C GLY A 30 3.66 -8.55 -5.77
N LEU A 31 3.05 -7.58 -5.07
CA LEU A 31 1.71 -7.06 -5.36
C LEU A 31 1.76 -5.57 -5.63
N ASP A 32 1.12 -5.12 -6.69
CA ASP A 32 0.90 -3.70 -6.95
C ASP A 32 -0.36 -3.25 -6.19
N LEU A 33 -0.19 -3.02 -4.89
CA LEU A 33 -1.30 -2.83 -3.95
C LEU A 33 -2.28 -1.75 -4.39
N GLU A 34 -1.76 -0.60 -4.82
CA GLU A 34 -2.60 0.57 -5.15
C GLU A 34 -3.45 0.35 -6.39
N ARG A 35 -3.09 -0.62 -7.25
CA ARG A 35 -3.84 -0.95 -8.45
C ARG A 35 -4.88 -2.04 -8.23
N LEU A 36 -4.88 -2.67 -7.07
CA LEU A 36 -5.92 -3.66 -6.75
C LEU A 36 -7.27 -2.97 -6.60
N PRO A 37 -8.37 -3.64 -7.03
CA PRO A 37 -9.70 -3.03 -6.93
C PRO A 37 -10.16 -2.81 -5.49
N LEU A 38 -11.06 -1.85 -5.30
CA LEU A 38 -11.78 -1.68 -4.04
C LEU A 38 -12.50 -2.98 -3.69
N GLY A 39 -12.38 -3.41 -2.44
CA GLY A 39 -12.99 -4.65 -1.96
C GLY A 39 -12.14 -5.90 -2.13
N THR A 40 -10.91 -5.77 -2.67
CA THR A 40 -9.98 -6.89 -2.74
C THR A 40 -9.67 -7.42 -1.34
N LEU A 41 -9.72 -8.72 -1.17
CA LEU A 41 -9.35 -9.39 0.07
C LEU A 41 -7.90 -9.85 -0.01
N LEU A 42 -7.11 -9.48 0.97
CA LEU A 42 -5.73 -9.97 1.12
C LEU A 42 -5.69 -10.99 2.24
N SER A 43 -5.29 -12.21 1.90
CA SER A 43 -5.02 -13.24 2.91
C SER A 43 -3.56 -13.14 3.32
N LEU A 44 -3.30 -12.89 4.59
CA LEU A 44 -1.97 -12.76 5.16
C LEU A 44 -1.69 -13.96 6.07
N GLY A 45 -0.71 -14.77 5.71
CA GLY A 45 -0.41 -15.98 6.47
C GLY A 45 -1.55 -17.00 6.39
N ALA A 46 -1.78 -17.71 7.49
CA ALA A 46 -2.72 -18.85 7.52
C ALA A 46 -4.19 -18.44 7.59
N SER A 47 -4.52 -17.34 8.28
CA SER A 47 -5.93 -17.05 8.62
C SER A 47 -6.32 -15.57 8.60
N ALA A 48 -5.39 -14.64 8.66
CA ALA A 48 -5.71 -13.22 8.67
C ALA A 48 -6.20 -12.76 7.30
N VAL A 49 -7.26 -11.96 7.26
CA VAL A 49 -7.83 -11.42 6.01
C VAL A 49 -8.10 -9.93 6.20
N ILE A 50 -7.66 -9.14 5.22
CA ILE A 50 -7.87 -7.69 5.19
C ILE A 50 -8.59 -7.33 3.90
N GLU A 51 -9.66 -6.53 4.00
CA GLU A 51 -10.35 -5.97 2.84
C GLU A 51 -9.80 -4.59 2.53
N LEU A 52 -9.36 -4.36 1.31
CA LEU A 52 -8.84 -3.07 0.89
C LEU A 52 -9.97 -2.05 0.75
N THR A 53 -9.81 -0.89 1.36
CA THR A 53 -10.84 0.15 1.41
C THR A 53 -10.41 1.46 0.77
N GLY A 54 -9.12 1.72 0.62
CA GLY A 54 -8.68 2.96 0.01
C GLY A 54 -7.18 3.11 -0.13
N LEU A 55 -6.79 4.20 -0.78
CA LEU A 55 -5.40 4.63 -0.88
C LEU A 55 -5.04 5.48 0.32
N ARG A 56 -3.83 5.27 0.84
CA ARG A 56 -3.24 6.18 1.81
C ARG A 56 -2.92 7.51 1.10
N THR A 57 -3.38 8.62 1.68
CA THR A 57 -3.08 9.95 1.16
C THR A 57 -1.75 10.42 1.75
N PRO A 58 -0.75 10.80 0.92
CA PRO A 58 0.49 11.36 1.45
C PRO A 58 0.19 12.71 2.11
N CYS A 59 0.71 12.90 3.32
CA CYS A 59 0.47 14.11 4.09
C CYS A 59 1.76 14.93 4.28
N VAL A 60 1.61 16.15 4.78
CA VAL A 60 2.74 17.06 5.03
C VAL A 60 3.77 16.49 6.01
N LEU A 61 3.36 15.56 6.89
CA LEU A 61 4.27 14.91 7.83
C LEU A 61 5.33 14.08 7.13
N ILE A 62 5.03 13.56 5.93
CA ILE A 62 6.01 12.84 5.11
C ILE A 62 7.13 13.79 4.67
N ASP A 63 6.81 15.02 4.30
CA ASP A 63 7.82 16.02 3.94
C ASP A 63 8.67 16.44 5.14
N ARG A 64 8.12 16.41 6.35
CA ARG A 64 8.90 16.65 7.57
C ARG A 64 9.92 15.55 7.81
N TYR A 65 9.58 14.32 7.42
CA TYR A 65 10.52 13.21 7.50
C TYR A 65 11.66 13.37 6.48
N ARG A 66 11.29 13.67 5.22
CA ARG A 66 12.26 13.94 4.13
C ARG A 66 11.66 14.98 3.18
N ALA A 67 12.35 16.08 2.97
CA ALA A 67 11.88 17.16 2.10
C ALA A 67 11.61 16.67 0.67
N GLY A 68 10.46 17.02 0.13
CA GLY A 68 10.04 16.65 -1.23
C GLY A 68 9.47 15.24 -1.36
N LEU A 69 9.46 14.45 -0.29
CA LEU A 69 9.01 13.06 -0.35
C LEU A 69 7.51 12.95 -0.65
N GLN A 70 6.69 13.84 -0.11
CA GLN A 70 5.25 13.85 -0.35
C GLN A 70 4.92 13.91 -1.85
N SER A 71 5.57 14.78 -2.60
CA SER A 71 5.33 14.94 -4.03
C SER A 71 5.74 13.72 -4.84
N ARG A 72 6.71 12.93 -4.35
CA ARG A 72 7.15 11.71 -5.03
C ARG A 72 6.15 10.56 -4.90
N MET A 73 5.19 10.67 -3.99
CA MET A 73 4.16 9.66 -3.78
C MET A 73 2.86 9.99 -4.51
N ILE A 74 2.83 11.10 -5.26
CA ILE A 74 1.70 11.50 -6.08
C ILE A 74 2.03 11.15 -7.52
N ASP A 75 1.19 10.31 -8.13
CA ASP A 75 1.32 9.96 -9.55
C ASP A 75 0.52 10.95 -10.37
N ALA A 76 1.20 11.74 -11.19
CA ALA A 76 0.57 12.71 -12.08
C ALA A 76 -0.05 12.06 -13.32
N ALA A 77 0.22 10.78 -13.59
CA ALA A 77 -0.37 10.07 -14.71
C ALA A 77 -1.87 9.89 -14.50
N SER A 78 -2.67 10.08 -15.57
CA SER A 78 -4.12 10.08 -15.47
C SER A 78 -4.77 8.70 -15.47
N THR A 79 -4.01 7.62 -15.65
CA THR A 79 -4.53 6.28 -15.91
C THR A 79 -4.35 5.30 -14.78
N GLY A 80 -3.80 5.72 -13.64
CA GLY A 80 -3.51 4.85 -12.51
C GLY A 80 -3.92 5.48 -11.18
N PRO A 81 -3.55 4.83 -10.07
CA PRO A 81 -3.80 5.39 -8.75
C PRO A 81 -3.02 6.69 -8.57
N ARG A 82 -3.72 7.71 -8.04
CA ARG A 82 -3.13 9.03 -7.84
C ARG A 82 -2.02 9.02 -6.80
N PHE A 83 -2.18 8.23 -5.74
CA PHE A 83 -1.23 8.15 -4.64
C PHE A 83 -0.57 6.79 -4.60
N ARG A 84 0.74 6.78 -4.39
CA ARG A 84 1.57 5.57 -4.41
C ARG A 84 2.27 5.32 -3.07
N CYS A 85 1.67 5.74 -1.96
CA CYS A 85 2.26 5.58 -0.63
C CYS A 85 1.58 4.50 0.22
N GLY A 86 0.88 3.58 -0.41
CA GLY A 86 0.27 2.45 0.25
C GLY A 86 -1.24 2.46 0.23
N VAL A 87 -1.81 1.45 0.88
CA VAL A 87 -3.26 1.22 0.92
C VAL A 87 -3.71 1.07 2.36
N LEU A 88 -5.02 1.29 2.57
CA LEU A 88 -5.71 1.08 3.84
C LEU A 88 -6.69 -0.07 3.69
N GLY A 89 -6.91 -0.79 4.78
CA GLY A 89 -7.85 -1.90 4.79
C GLY A 89 -8.46 -2.12 6.16
N VAL A 90 -9.50 -2.94 6.16
CA VAL A 90 -10.22 -3.33 7.38
C VAL A 90 -9.96 -4.82 7.63
N VAL A 91 -9.67 -5.17 8.87
CA VAL A 91 -9.49 -6.58 9.26
C VAL A 91 -10.85 -7.28 9.22
N LYS A 92 -10.95 -8.30 8.38
CA LYS A 92 -12.15 -9.13 8.23
C LYS A 92 -12.04 -10.42 9.02
N ALA A 93 -10.84 -10.95 9.18
CA ALA A 93 -10.57 -12.13 9.97
C ALA A 93 -9.24 -11.98 10.68
N ASP A 94 -9.22 -12.33 11.97
CA ASP A 94 -8.01 -12.26 12.78
C ASP A 94 -7.06 -13.39 12.44
N GLY A 95 -5.79 -13.18 12.74
CA GLY A 95 -4.78 -14.21 12.57
C GLY A 95 -3.39 -13.68 12.86
N LEU A 96 -2.50 -14.59 13.19
CA LEU A 96 -1.10 -14.25 13.39
C LEU A 96 -0.43 -14.05 12.04
N VAL A 97 0.29 -12.94 11.91
CA VAL A 97 1.07 -12.63 10.71
C VAL A 97 2.50 -12.36 11.14
N VAL A 98 3.44 -13.04 10.52
CA VAL A 98 4.87 -12.88 10.79
C VAL A 98 5.60 -12.56 9.49
N ALA A 99 6.79 -11.95 9.62
CA ALA A 99 7.62 -11.68 8.47
C ALA A 99 7.95 -12.98 7.73
N GLY A 100 7.82 -12.95 6.40
CA GLY A 100 8.00 -14.13 5.56
C GLY A 100 6.71 -14.86 5.21
N ASP A 101 5.58 -14.51 5.82
CA ASP A 101 4.29 -15.11 5.47
C ASP A 101 3.88 -14.74 4.04
N ASN A 102 3.16 -15.67 3.41
CA ASN A 102 2.60 -15.43 2.08
C ASN A 102 1.43 -14.45 2.15
N VAL A 103 1.27 -13.68 1.08
CA VAL A 103 0.10 -12.84 0.87
C VAL A 103 -0.56 -13.25 -0.45
N ALA A 104 -1.89 -13.40 -0.44
CA ALA A 104 -2.66 -13.72 -1.62
C ALA A 104 -3.83 -12.76 -1.76
N ALA A 105 -4.06 -12.27 -2.98
CA ALA A 105 -5.14 -11.34 -3.28
C ALA A 105 -6.29 -12.07 -3.95
N THR A 106 -7.51 -11.83 -3.45
CA THR A 106 -8.76 -12.27 -4.08
C THR A 106 -9.54 -11.04 -4.49
N VAL A 107 -9.66 -10.80 -5.80
CA VAL A 107 -10.35 -9.63 -6.31
C VAL A 107 -11.88 -9.85 -6.28
N PRO A 108 -12.67 -8.78 -6.11
CA PRO A 108 -14.12 -8.89 -6.12
C PRO A 108 -14.65 -9.16 -7.54
N GLN A 109 -15.94 -9.45 -7.65
CA GLN A 109 -16.60 -9.57 -8.95
C GLN A 109 -16.62 -8.23 -9.68
N LYS A 110 -16.50 -8.29 -11.01
CA LYS A 110 -16.62 -7.08 -11.85
C LYS A 110 -18.04 -6.49 -11.77
N PRO A 111 -18.22 -5.18 -11.96
CA PRO A 111 -17.20 -4.20 -12.35
C PRO A 111 -16.27 -3.82 -11.18
N TRP A 112 -15.00 -3.58 -11.51
CA TRP A 112 -14.01 -3.17 -10.51
C TRP A 112 -13.98 -1.65 -10.38
N ARG A 113 -13.73 -1.18 -9.17
CA ARG A 113 -13.54 0.24 -8.87
C ARG A 113 -12.14 0.47 -8.34
N LEU A 114 -11.56 1.61 -8.69
CA LEU A 114 -10.28 2.02 -8.13
C LEU A 114 -10.44 2.30 -6.63
N LEU A 115 -9.35 2.10 -5.89
CA LEU A 115 -9.32 2.46 -4.48
C LEU A 115 -9.45 3.98 -4.34
N PRO A 116 -10.41 4.48 -3.54
CA PRO A 116 -10.53 5.91 -3.31
C PRO A 116 -9.42 6.41 -2.40
N ALA A 117 -9.08 7.70 -2.50
CA ALA A 117 -8.19 8.34 -1.54
C ALA A 117 -8.93 8.53 -0.21
N LEU A 118 -8.31 8.14 0.88
CA LEU A 118 -8.88 8.26 2.22
C LEU A 118 -8.07 9.21 3.09
#